data_be7f458c43f0bfd293ab0abc305e0b63
#
_entry.id   be7f458c43f0bfd293ab0abc305e0b63
#
_cell.length_a   1.000
_cell.length_b   1.000
_cell.length_c   1.000
_cell.angle_alpha   90.00
_cell.angle_beta   90.00
_cell.angle_gamma   90.00
#
_symmetry.space_group_name_H-M   'P 1'
#
loop_
_entity.id
_entity.type
_entity.pdbx_description
1 polymer ?
#
loop_
_entity_poly.entity_id
_entity_poly.type
_entity_poly.pdbx_seq_one_letter_code
_entity_poly.pdbx_strand_id
1 'polypeptide(L)'
;SVLMQGAAAAGCKLAPGAIIGVDQPAMHPAAKAALREGAQAVAVDMESHLAEEFARRRDLPFVALRAISDPAARALPPLVAKALTPEGDIHALGVARELIRGPHQLGGMIRAGLDSRAAFVSLSRCGPLLGPLLRLVLADL
;
A
#
# COMPACT_ATOMS: atom_id res chain seq x y z
N SER A 1 17.74 -14.22 -0.08
CA SER A 1 17.06 -14.53 -1.36
C SER A 1 17.52 -13.56 -2.44
N VAL A 2 17.47 -13.97 -3.70
CA VAL A 2 17.83 -13.16 -4.88
C VAL A 2 17.13 -11.82 -4.88
N LEU A 3 15.88 -11.79 -4.44
CA LEU A 3 15.07 -10.56 -4.34
C LEU A 3 15.62 -9.54 -3.34
N MET A 4 16.05 -10.00 -2.18
CA MET A 4 16.63 -9.11 -1.16
C MET A 4 17.95 -8.51 -1.62
N GLN A 5 18.78 -9.29 -2.32
CA GLN A 5 20.04 -8.83 -2.90
C GLN A 5 19.80 -7.83 -4.04
N GLY A 6 18.86 -8.14 -4.95
CA GLY A 6 18.46 -7.22 -6.02
C GLY A 6 17.91 -5.91 -5.50
N ALA A 7 17.08 -5.95 -4.47
CA ALA A 7 16.52 -4.76 -3.82
C ALA A 7 17.62 -3.90 -3.18
N ALA A 8 18.54 -4.51 -2.46
CA ALA A 8 19.67 -3.79 -1.86
C ALA A 8 20.53 -3.11 -2.93
N ALA A 9 20.82 -3.79 -4.05
CA ALA A 9 21.54 -3.22 -5.18
C ALA A 9 20.79 -2.04 -5.84
N ALA A 10 19.45 -2.07 -5.84
CA ALA A 10 18.60 -0.97 -6.33
C ALA A 10 18.39 0.14 -5.27
N GLY A 11 19.02 0.05 -4.09
CA GLY A 11 18.82 1.00 -2.99
C GLY A 11 17.42 0.91 -2.34
N CYS A 12 16.70 -0.20 -2.54
CA CYS A 12 15.39 -0.45 -1.95
C CYS A 12 15.53 -1.24 -0.65
N LYS A 13 14.90 -0.76 0.42
CA LYS A 13 14.75 -1.54 1.66
C LYS A 13 13.47 -2.36 1.57
N LEU A 14 13.60 -3.66 1.41
CA LEU A 14 12.48 -4.59 1.47
C LEU A 14 12.31 -5.13 2.89
N ALA A 15 11.07 -5.17 3.35
CA ALA A 15 10.67 -5.88 4.57
C ALA A 15 9.81 -7.09 4.14
N PRO A 16 10.32 -8.32 4.23
CA PRO A 16 9.53 -9.50 3.95
C PRO A 16 8.48 -9.70 5.05
N GLY A 17 7.30 -10.16 4.68
CA GLY A 17 6.22 -10.43 5.62
C GLY A 17 4.88 -10.60 4.92
N ALA A 18 3.87 -10.96 5.68
CA ALA A 18 2.52 -11.08 5.18
C ALA A 18 1.89 -9.69 4.95
N ILE A 19 1.11 -9.58 3.89
CA ILE A 19 0.21 -8.46 3.64
C ILE A 19 -1.21 -8.96 3.90
N ILE A 20 -2.00 -8.22 4.68
CA ILE A 20 -3.41 -8.52 4.89
C ILE A 20 -4.27 -7.63 4.01
N GLY A 21 -5.14 -8.24 3.20
CA GLY A 21 -6.18 -7.54 2.46
C GLY A 21 -7.42 -7.34 3.34
N VAL A 22 -8.00 -6.14 3.31
CA VAL A 22 -9.21 -5.78 4.06
C VAL A 22 -10.18 -5.02 3.16
N ASP A 23 -11.48 -5.12 3.45
CA ASP A 23 -12.52 -4.42 2.66
C ASP A 23 -12.66 -2.94 3.02
N GLN A 24 -12.10 -2.52 4.15
CA GLN A 24 -12.16 -1.13 4.62
C GLN A 24 -10.79 -0.64 5.09
N PRO A 25 -10.45 0.63 4.83
CA PRO A 25 -9.15 1.17 5.20
C PRO A 25 -8.96 1.24 6.72
N ALA A 26 -7.77 0.88 7.19
CA ALA A 26 -7.39 1.02 8.60
C ALA A 26 -7.03 2.49 8.90
N MET A 27 -8.00 3.29 9.31
CA MET A 27 -7.88 4.75 9.45
C MET A 27 -7.03 5.19 10.65
N HIS A 28 -6.97 4.39 11.71
CA HIS A 28 -6.36 4.78 12.99
C HIS A 28 -5.24 3.83 13.39
N PRO A 29 -4.21 4.30 14.14
CA PRO A 29 -3.12 3.47 14.62
C PRO A 29 -3.59 2.23 15.39
N ALA A 30 -4.64 2.35 16.21
CA ALA A 30 -5.19 1.23 16.97
C ALA A 30 -5.73 0.11 16.05
N ALA A 31 -6.44 0.48 14.97
CA ALA A 31 -6.93 -0.49 13.98
C ALA A 31 -5.77 -1.18 13.25
N LYS A 32 -4.73 -0.43 12.88
CA LYS A 32 -3.51 -0.97 12.25
C LYS A 32 -2.77 -1.93 13.19
N ALA A 33 -2.67 -1.58 14.49
CA ALA A 33 -2.06 -2.43 15.49
C ALA A 33 -2.83 -3.75 15.67
N ALA A 34 -4.16 -3.68 15.77
CA ALA A 34 -5.00 -4.88 15.90
C ALA A 34 -4.87 -5.82 14.69
N LEU A 35 -4.82 -5.28 13.47
CA LEU A 35 -4.58 -6.07 12.25
C LEU A 35 -3.19 -6.72 12.27
N ARG A 36 -2.16 -5.97 12.70
CA ARG A 36 -0.81 -6.50 12.82
C ARG A 36 -0.73 -7.64 13.84
N GLU A 37 -1.33 -7.48 15.01
CA GLU A 37 -1.33 -8.49 16.07
C GLU A 37 -2.12 -9.73 15.66
N GLY A 38 -3.30 -9.54 15.08
CA GLY A 38 -4.20 -10.64 14.69
C GLY A 38 -3.66 -11.47 13.52
N ALA A 39 -3.05 -10.84 12.53
CA ALA A 39 -2.59 -11.50 11.31
C ALA A 39 -1.07 -11.62 11.18
N GLN A 40 -0.28 -11.12 12.14
CA GLN A 40 1.18 -11.01 12.07
C GLN A 40 1.65 -10.32 10.76
N ALA A 41 0.82 -9.42 10.24
CA ALA A 41 1.06 -8.77 8.96
C ALA A 41 2.01 -7.56 9.12
N VAL A 42 2.84 -7.31 8.09
CA VAL A 42 3.73 -6.14 8.02
C VAL A 42 3.09 -4.99 7.27
N ALA A 43 2.06 -5.25 6.49
CA ALA A 43 1.29 -4.25 5.75
C ALA A 43 -0.18 -4.66 5.61
N VAL A 44 -1.02 -3.67 5.34
CA VAL A 44 -2.45 -3.83 5.03
C VAL A 44 -2.75 -3.09 3.74
N ASP A 45 -3.60 -3.69 2.92
CA ASP A 45 -4.16 -3.07 1.72
C ASP A 45 -5.62 -3.50 1.49
N MET A 46 -6.22 -3.10 0.39
CA MET A 46 -7.62 -3.40 0.10
C MET A 46 -7.80 -4.33 -1.10
N GLU A 47 -6.72 -4.75 -1.77
CA GLU A 47 -6.80 -5.49 -3.04
C GLU A 47 -6.05 -6.82 -3.03
N SER A 48 -5.03 -7.00 -2.18
CA SER A 48 -4.15 -8.18 -2.23
C SER A 48 -4.90 -9.49 -2.01
N HIS A 49 -5.90 -9.51 -1.13
CA HIS A 49 -6.71 -10.70 -0.87
C HIS A 49 -7.52 -11.13 -2.10
N LEU A 50 -8.02 -10.18 -2.90
CA LEU A 50 -8.75 -10.47 -4.14
C LEU A 50 -7.81 -11.02 -5.23
N ALA A 51 -6.63 -10.44 -5.34
CA ALA A 51 -5.61 -10.88 -6.30
C ALA A 51 -5.06 -12.27 -5.93
N GLU A 52 -4.82 -12.52 -4.65
CA GLU A 52 -4.41 -13.83 -4.14
C GLU A 52 -5.48 -14.89 -4.37
N GLU A 53 -6.73 -14.60 -4.06
CA GLU A 53 -7.86 -15.49 -4.31
C GLU A 53 -7.99 -15.84 -5.80
N PHE A 54 -7.84 -14.85 -6.69
CA PHE A 54 -7.85 -15.08 -8.13
C PHE A 54 -6.72 -16.00 -8.57
N ALA A 55 -5.49 -15.80 -8.07
CA ALA A 55 -4.33 -16.63 -8.38
C ALA A 55 -4.54 -18.06 -7.85
N ARG A 56 -4.97 -18.21 -6.61
CA ARG A 56 -5.24 -19.49 -5.97
C ARG A 56 -6.29 -20.33 -6.72
N ARG A 57 -7.36 -19.70 -7.21
CA ARG A 57 -8.41 -20.39 -8.02
C ARG A 57 -7.89 -20.92 -9.35
N ARG A 58 -6.76 -20.41 -9.83
CA ARG A 58 -6.14 -20.79 -11.11
C ARG A 58 -4.83 -21.55 -10.95
N ASP A 59 -4.51 -21.92 -9.72
CA ASP A 59 -3.25 -22.60 -9.38
C ASP A 59 -2.01 -21.80 -9.87
N LEU A 60 -2.08 -20.47 -9.74
CA LEU A 60 -1.00 -19.56 -10.12
C LEU A 60 -0.23 -19.11 -8.89
N PRO A 61 1.10 -19.03 -8.96
CA PRO A 61 1.90 -18.44 -7.89
C PRO A 61 1.58 -16.95 -7.75
N PHE A 62 1.56 -16.45 -6.50
CA PHE A 62 1.25 -15.06 -6.19
C PHE A 62 2.32 -14.41 -5.32
N VAL A 63 2.72 -13.22 -5.70
CA VAL A 63 3.62 -12.36 -4.92
C VAL A 63 3.12 -10.92 -4.99
N ALA A 64 3.14 -10.22 -3.87
CA ALA A 64 2.82 -8.80 -3.81
C ALA A 64 4.04 -7.98 -3.41
N LEU A 65 4.27 -6.86 -4.10
CA LEU A 65 5.26 -5.84 -3.75
C LEU A 65 4.53 -4.52 -3.51
N ARG A 66 4.63 -3.99 -2.29
CA ARG A 66 3.95 -2.76 -1.87
C ARG A 66 4.93 -1.72 -1.37
N ALA A 67 4.70 -0.47 -1.74
CA ALA A 67 5.35 0.68 -1.10
C ALA A 67 4.39 1.29 -0.09
N ILE A 68 4.87 1.52 1.15
CA ILE A 68 4.04 2.04 2.23
C ILE A 68 3.98 3.56 2.14
N SER A 69 2.78 4.11 1.94
CA SER A 69 2.51 5.55 1.95
C SER A 69 1.88 6.03 3.27
N ASP A 70 1.36 5.10 4.07
CA ASP A 70 0.66 5.39 5.31
C ASP A 70 1.25 4.59 6.48
N PRO A 71 2.15 5.20 7.28
CA PRO A 71 2.80 4.51 8.39
C PRO A 71 1.82 4.10 9.49
N ALA A 72 2.11 2.97 10.16
CA ALA A 72 1.26 2.41 11.21
C ALA A 72 1.00 3.37 12.37
N ALA A 73 1.97 4.23 12.70
CA ALA A 73 1.88 5.17 13.83
C ALA A 73 1.02 6.42 13.54
N ARG A 74 0.49 6.58 12.32
CA ARG A 74 -0.31 7.74 11.94
C ARG A 74 -1.76 7.38 11.65
N ALA A 75 -2.67 8.30 12.02
CA ALA A 75 -4.05 8.27 11.55
C ALA A 75 -4.11 8.89 10.15
N LEU A 76 -4.92 8.33 9.27
CA LEU A 76 -5.27 8.96 8.00
C LEU A 76 -6.25 10.12 8.27
N PRO A 77 -6.06 11.28 7.62
CA PRO A 77 -7.06 12.35 7.69
C PRO A 77 -8.42 11.82 7.22
N PRO A 78 -9.53 12.13 7.93
CA PRO A 78 -10.86 11.68 7.53
C PRO A 78 -11.23 12.09 6.10
N LEU A 79 -10.65 13.19 5.62
CA LEU A 79 -10.85 13.70 4.28
C LEU A 79 -10.27 12.76 3.21
N VAL A 80 -9.21 12.00 3.51
CA VAL A 80 -8.65 11.00 2.59
C VAL A 80 -9.69 9.91 2.29
N ALA A 81 -10.39 9.42 3.31
CA ALA A 81 -11.42 8.40 3.12
C ALA A 81 -12.61 8.92 2.28
N LYS A 82 -12.94 10.21 2.43
CA LYS A 82 -14.01 10.86 1.66
C LYS A 82 -13.58 11.25 0.24
N ALA A 83 -12.28 11.39 0.00
CA ALA A 83 -11.74 11.78 -1.29
C ALA A 83 -11.75 10.63 -2.30
N LEU A 84 -11.73 9.39 -1.82
CA LEU A 84 -11.77 8.21 -2.67
C LEU A 84 -13.22 7.84 -2.99
N THR A 85 -13.54 7.75 -4.27
CA THR A 85 -14.80 7.16 -4.71
C THR A 85 -14.71 5.63 -4.69
N PRO A 86 -15.84 4.91 -4.76
CA PRO A 86 -15.82 3.45 -4.94
C PRO A 86 -15.03 3.01 -6.19
N GLU A 87 -14.96 3.88 -7.20
CA GLU A 87 -14.21 3.65 -8.45
C GLU A 87 -12.71 3.98 -8.33
N GLY A 88 -12.26 4.53 -7.17
CA GLY A 88 -10.86 4.88 -6.93
C GLY A 88 -10.46 6.28 -7.41
N ASP A 89 -11.40 7.06 -7.91
CA ASP A 89 -11.15 8.44 -8.37
C ASP A 89 -11.14 9.44 -7.21
N ILE A 90 -10.43 10.55 -7.40
CA ILE A 90 -10.37 11.63 -6.42
C ILE A 90 -11.37 12.74 -6.77
N HIS A 91 -12.35 12.95 -5.90
CA HIS A 91 -13.28 14.09 -6.01
C HIS A 91 -12.61 15.41 -5.58
N ALA A 92 -11.82 16.01 -6.47
CA ALA A 92 -11.05 17.23 -6.19
C ALA A 92 -11.93 18.40 -5.67
N LEU A 93 -13.11 18.60 -6.24
CA LEU A 93 -14.05 19.64 -5.79
C LEU A 93 -14.61 19.35 -4.40
N GLY A 94 -14.90 18.09 -4.08
CA GLY A 94 -15.32 17.66 -2.75
C GLY A 94 -14.23 17.91 -1.71
N VAL A 95 -12.99 17.56 -2.04
CA VAL A 95 -11.81 17.81 -1.20
C VAL A 95 -11.62 19.30 -0.95
N ALA A 96 -11.66 20.15 -1.99
CA ALA A 96 -11.50 21.60 -1.86
C ALA A 96 -12.58 22.21 -0.95
N ARG A 97 -13.84 21.81 -1.11
CA ARG A 97 -14.96 22.28 -0.28
C ARG A 97 -14.78 21.90 1.19
N GLU A 98 -14.35 20.68 1.47
CA GLU A 98 -14.12 20.20 2.84
C GLU A 98 -12.90 20.88 3.49
N LEU A 99 -11.85 21.18 2.71
CA LEU A 99 -10.69 21.94 3.19
C LEU A 99 -11.05 23.37 3.61
N ILE A 100 -11.96 24.02 2.88
CA ILE A 100 -12.47 25.36 3.25
C ILE A 100 -13.20 25.29 4.60
N ARG A 101 -13.92 24.19 4.87
CA ARG A 101 -14.65 23.98 6.11
C ARG A 101 -13.77 23.55 7.28
N GLY A 102 -12.68 22.86 6.99
CA GLY A 102 -11.75 22.32 7.99
C GLY A 102 -10.27 22.55 7.63
N PRO A 103 -9.79 23.80 7.66
CA PRO A 103 -8.42 24.12 7.23
C PRO A 103 -7.32 23.44 8.07
N HIS A 104 -7.65 23.00 9.29
CA HIS A 104 -6.76 22.24 10.16
C HIS A 104 -6.36 20.88 9.56
N GLN A 105 -7.13 20.33 8.61
CA GLN A 105 -6.80 19.07 7.92
C GLN A 105 -5.78 19.25 6.78
N LEU A 106 -5.53 20.48 6.34
CA LEU A 106 -4.62 20.77 5.23
C LEU A 106 -3.22 20.21 5.46
N GLY A 107 -2.67 20.38 6.66
CA GLY A 107 -1.34 19.86 7.02
C GLY A 107 -1.26 18.33 6.91
N GLY A 108 -2.32 17.62 7.33
CA GLY A 108 -2.43 16.17 7.19
C GLY A 108 -2.51 15.72 5.73
N MET A 109 -3.29 16.44 4.91
CA MET A 109 -3.43 16.17 3.47
C MET A 109 -2.11 16.38 2.71
N ILE A 110 -1.41 17.48 2.97
CA ILE A 110 -0.09 17.76 2.36
C ILE A 110 0.88 16.64 2.73
N ARG A 111 0.93 16.25 3.99
CA ARG A 111 1.80 15.18 4.46
C ARG A 111 1.46 13.84 3.80
N ALA A 112 0.19 13.47 3.71
CA ALA A 112 -0.24 12.26 3.02
C ALA A 112 0.16 12.28 1.53
N GLY A 113 0.06 13.42 0.86
CA GLY A 113 0.52 13.59 -0.52
C GLY A 113 2.03 13.42 -0.67
N LEU A 114 2.82 13.96 0.26
CA LEU A 114 4.28 13.78 0.26
C LEU A 114 4.69 12.34 0.53
N ASP A 115 4.03 11.66 1.46
CA ASP A 115 4.26 10.24 1.75
C ASP A 115 3.91 9.36 0.55
N SER A 116 2.78 9.63 -0.12
CA SER A 116 2.39 8.95 -1.35
C SER A 116 3.41 9.14 -2.45
N ARG A 117 3.90 10.37 -2.65
CA ARG A 117 4.97 10.65 -3.62
C ARG A 117 6.24 9.87 -3.30
N ALA A 118 6.66 9.84 -2.03
CA ALA A 118 7.83 9.07 -1.60
C ALA A 118 7.64 7.56 -1.84
N ALA A 119 6.44 7.03 -1.60
CA ALA A 119 6.10 5.64 -1.89
C ALA A 119 6.18 5.34 -3.39
N PHE A 120 5.64 6.20 -4.26
CA PHE A 120 5.76 6.06 -5.72
C PHE A 120 7.21 6.08 -6.20
N VAL A 121 8.03 7.00 -5.67
CA VAL A 121 9.47 7.03 -6.00
C VAL A 121 10.16 5.74 -5.56
N SER A 122 9.84 5.23 -4.38
CA SER A 122 10.38 3.97 -3.88
C SER A 122 9.96 2.78 -4.75
N LEU A 123 8.69 2.72 -5.14
CA LEU A 123 8.15 1.68 -6.02
C LEU A 123 8.81 1.73 -7.41
N SER A 124 8.98 2.92 -7.97
CA SER A 124 9.66 3.11 -9.27
C SER A 124 11.10 2.60 -9.25
N ARG A 125 11.83 2.79 -8.14
CA ARG A 125 13.19 2.24 -7.97
C ARG A 125 13.20 0.71 -7.93
N CYS A 126 12.12 0.09 -7.50
CA CYS A 126 11.97 -1.36 -7.49
C CYS A 126 11.59 -1.94 -8.86
N GLY A 127 11.28 -1.11 -9.86
CA GLY A 127 10.93 -1.54 -11.22
C GLY A 127 11.89 -2.57 -11.83
N PRO A 128 13.22 -2.39 -11.73
CA PRO A 128 14.20 -3.37 -12.23
C PRO A 128 14.09 -4.76 -11.57
N LEU A 129 13.47 -4.86 -10.38
CA LEU A 129 13.27 -6.15 -9.69
C LEU A 129 12.12 -6.97 -10.27
N LEU A 130 11.21 -6.34 -11.01
CA LEU A 130 10.02 -7.01 -11.57
C LEU A 130 10.40 -8.08 -12.58
N GLY A 131 11.43 -7.85 -13.40
CA GLY A 131 11.91 -8.84 -14.37
C GLY A 131 12.42 -10.13 -13.74
N PRO A 132 13.33 -10.08 -12.74
CA PRO A 132 13.76 -11.25 -11.98
C PRO A 132 12.62 -11.93 -11.20
N LEU A 133 11.67 -11.14 -10.64
CA LEU A 133 10.48 -11.67 -9.97
C LEU A 133 9.61 -12.49 -10.91
N LEU A 134 9.28 -11.94 -12.08
CA LEU A 134 8.50 -12.63 -13.11
C LEU A 134 9.19 -13.93 -13.57
N ARG A 135 10.53 -13.92 -13.73
CA ARG A 135 11.28 -15.12 -14.10
C ARG A 135 11.25 -16.19 -13.03
N LEU A 136 11.34 -15.81 -11.74
CA LEU A 136 11.24 -16.76 -10.63
C LEU A 136 9.86 -17.40 -10.59
N VAL A 137 8.81 -16.60 -10.72
CA VAL A 137 7.41 -17.08 -10.73
C VAL A 137 7.13 -18.00 -11.90
N LEU A 138 7.67 -17.68 -13.10
CA LEU A 138 7.48 -18.50 -14.31
C LEU A 138 8.37 -19.74 -14.36
N ALA A 139 9.43 -19.82 -13.57
CA ALA A 139 10.29 -21.01 -13.50
C ALA A 139 9.67 -22.14 -12.66
N ASP A 140 8.69 -21.82 -11.83
CA ASP A 140 7.96 -22.75 -10.98
C ASP A 140 6.64 -23.24 -11.65
N LEU A 141 6.34 -22.81 -12.90
CA LEU A 141 5.23 -23.27 -13.74
C LEU A 141 5.70 -24.31 -14.77
#